data_aa2fd9a969c2178faa05570632628742
#
_entry.id   aa2fd9a969c2178faa05570632628742
#
_cell.length_a   1.000
_cell.length_b   1.000
_cell.length_c   1.000
_cell.angle_alpha   90.00
_cell.angle_beta   90.00
_cell.angle_gamma   90.00
#
_symmetry.space_group_name_H-M   'P 1'
#
loop_
_entity.id
_entity.type
_entity.pdbx_description
1 polymer ?
#
loop_
_entity_poly.entity_id
_entity_poly.type
_entity_poly.pdbx_seq_one_letter_code
_entity_poly.pdbx_strand_id
1 'polypeptide(L)'
;MQSLHVIPGEEFTLLRDGYVKPHYNFPAEELKRDKAVLGNALLTSDEDIESVAKILVDAFATQLKAGDAVAFMGHGNPVSDYDRANASYEKIEKAMKAYAKTTYNNDNVYVGTVDYPAMLVDYVINQLKTSTCKTKKIHLHPLMSIAGDHANNDMSSTDTEEDGKKLPLEEQSWRNQIAAEGWTVECHLKGLGDYPAINKLWIKHLKDAIKSAKED
;
A
#
# COMPACT_ATOMS: atom_id res chain seq x y z
N MET A 1 15.27 -6.79 -13.68
CA MET A 1 14.96 -6.79 -12.22
C MET A 1 13.52 -6.36 -12.01
N GLN A 2 12.81 -6.91 -11.05
CA GLN A 2 11.54 -6.39 -10.56
C GLN A 2 11.72 -5.99 -9.11
N SER A 3 11.50 -4.71 -8.82
CA SER A 3 11.36 -4.25 -7.45
C SER A 3 9.94 -4.52 -6.96
N LEU A 4 9.78 -4.71 -5.66
CA LEU A 4 8.46 -4.91 -5.06
C LEU A 4 7.87 -3.60 -4.50
N HIS A 5 8.27 -2.44 -5.01
CA HIS A 5 7.68 -1.17 -4.63
C HIS A 5 6.19 -1.10 -5.02
N VAL A 6 5.41 -0.53 -4.13
CA VAL A 6 3.95 -0.36 -4.34
C VAL A 6 3.68 0.85 -5.22
N ILE A 7 4.33 1.98 -4.92
CA ILE A 7 4.23 3.22 -5.71
C ILE A 7 5.60 3.62 -6.29
N PRO A 8 5.64 4.41 -7.38
CA PRO A 8 6.89 4.92 -7.95
C PRO A 8 7.42 6.13 -7.16
N GLY A 9 7.62 5.96 -5.85
CA GLY A 9 8.09 6.98 -4.92
C GLY A 9 9.60 7.14 -4.89
N GLU A 10 10.13 7.67 -3.78
CA GLU A 10 11.55 8.01 -3.60
C GLU A 10 12.44 6.78 -3.76
N GLU A 11 12.17 5.70 -3.04
CA GLU A 11 13.01 4.50 -3.05
C GLU A 11 13.03 3.84 -4.44
N PHE A 12 11.90 3.84 -5.15
CA PHE A 12 11.84 3.35 -6.53
C PHE A 12 12.68 4.23 -7.46
N THR A 13 12.63 5.55 -7.28
CA THR A 13 13.39 6.52 -8.07
C THR A 13 14.89 6.37 -7.80
N LEU A 14 15.29 6.24 -6.55
CA LEU A 14 16.69 5.97 -6.16
C LEU A 14 17.19 4.66 -6.76
N LEU A 15 16.41 3.59 -6.71
CA LEU A 15 16.75 2.32 -7.35
C LEU A 15 16.92 2.48 -8.86
N ARG A 16 15.96 3.12 -9.53
CA ARG A 16 15.96 3.31 -10.98
C ARG A 16 17.15 4.16 -11.42
N ASP A 17 17.33 5.32 -10.82
CA ASP A 17 18.26 6.35 -11.29
C ASP A 17 19.67 6.16 -10.73
N GLY A 18 19.80 5.67 -9.49
CA GLY A 18 21.09 5.47 -8.85
C GLY A 18 21.76 4.13 -9.17
N TYR A 19 20.96 3.07 -9.40
CA TYR A 19 21.51 1.73 -9.57
C TYR A 19 21.23 1.10 -10.94
N VAL A 20 20.02 1.24 -11.49
CA VAL A 20 19.66 0.56 -12.72
C VAL A 20 20.13 1.34 -13.95
N LYS A 21 19.83 2.64 -14.07
CA LYS A 21 20.21 3.48 -15.20
C LYS A 21 21.72 3.56 -15.45
N PRO A 22 22.59 3.69 -14.44
CA PRO A 22 24.02 3.67 -14.67
C PRO A 22 24.50 2.40 -15.38
N HIS A 23 23.88 1.25 -15.05
CA HIS A 23 24.20 -0.04 -15.65
C HIS A 23 23.53 -0.23 -17.04
N TYR A 24 22.47 0.49 -17.32
CA TYR A 24 21.79 0.49 -18.61
C TYR A 24 22.59 1.25 -19.69
N ASN A 25 23.25 2.33 -19.29
CA ASN A 25 24.00 3.23 -20.18
C ASN A 25 25.45 2.80 -20.44
N PHE A 26 25.94 1.75 -19.80
CA PHE A 26 27.25 1.21 -20.16
C PHE A 26 27.19 0.56 -21.55
N PRO A 27 28.20 0.81 -22.43
CA PRO A 27 28.30 0.12 -23.71
C PRO A 27 28.24 -1.41 -23.47
N ALA A 28 27.41 -2.12 -24.22
CA ALA A 28 27.24 -3.57 -24.11
C ALA A 28 28.57 -4.34 -24.24
N GLU A 29 29.54 -3.76 -24.98
CA GLU A 29 30.87 -4.28 -25.16
C GLU A 29 31.73 -4.28 -23.88
N GLU A 30 31.54 -3.31 -22.98
CA GLU A 30 32.28 -3.21 -21.72
C GLU A 30 31.76 -4.16 -20.66
N LEU A 31 30.45 -4.43 -20.63
CA LEU A 31 29.83 -5.23 -19.58
C LEU A 31 29.79 -6.73 -19.88
N LYS A 32 29.88 -7.15 -21.14
CA LYS A 32 29.62 -8.54 -21.59
C LYS A 32 28.35 -9.13 -20.95
N ARG A 33 27.34 -8.28 -20.73
CA ARG A 33 26.09 -8.62 -20.01
C ARG A 33 24.90 -8.05 -20.77
N ASP A 34 23.76 -8.68 -20.58
CA ASP A 34 22.47 -8.13 -21.02
C ASP A 34 22.18 -6.78 -20.32
N LYS A 35 21.47 -5.89 -21.01
CA LYS A 35 21.03 -4.61 -20.46
C LYS A 35 20.25 -4.85 -19.14
N ALA A 36 20.52 -4.04 -18.12
CA ALA A 36 19.72 -4.03 -16.91
C ALA A 36 18.37 -3.40 -17.19
N VAL A 37 17.29 -4.05 -16.82
CA VAL A 37 15.91 -3.52 -16.93
C VAL A 37 15.23 -3.53 -15.57
N LEU A 38 14.33 -2.59 -15.35
CA LEU A 38 13.52 -2.47 -14.14
C LEU A 38 12.03 -2.46 -14.52
N GLY A 39 11.27 -3.41 -14.00
CA GLY A 39 9.81 -3.39 -14.07
C GLY A 39 9.22 -2.28 -13.21
N ASN A 40 8.08 -1.75 -13.61
CA ASN A 40 7.38 -0.68 -12.91
C ASN A 40 6.97 -1.07 -11.48
N ALA A 41 6.76 -0.07 -10.63
CA ALA A 41 6.09 -0.25 -9.34
C ALA A 41 4.63 -0.74 -9.54
N LEU A 42 4.02 -1.29 -8.50
CA LEU A 42 2.72 -1.97 -8.59
C LEU A 42 1.59 -1.02 -9.05
N LEU A 43 1.46 0.14 -8.44
CA LEU A 43 0.38 1.11 -8.69
C LEU A 43 0.82 2.20 -9.69
N THR A 44 1.36 1.81 -10.84
CA THR A 44 1.87 2.76 -11.83
C THR A 44 0.80 3.20 -12.85
N SER A 45 -0.18 2.34 -13.15
CA SER A 45 -1.27 2.63 -14.08
C SER A 45 -2.64 2.55 -13.39
N ASP A 46 -3.64 3.20 -13.97
CA ASP A 46 -5.01 3.12 -13.46
C ASP A 46 -5.56 1.68 -13.60
N GLU A 47 -5.14 0.91 -14.61
CA GLU A 47 -5.50 -0.53 -14.77
C GLU A 47 -4.94 -1.39 -13.63
N ASP A 48 -3.68 -1.15 -13.24
CA ASP A 48 -3.05 -1.85 -12.14
C ASP A 48 -3.72 -1.50 -10.80
N ILE A 49 -4.04 -0.21 -10.60
CA ILE A 49 -4.76 0.27 -9.42
C ILE A 49 -6.12 -0.42 -9.29
N GLU A 50 -6.90 -0.48 -10.36
CA GLU A 50 -8.19 -1.19 -10.36
C GLU A 50 -8.04 -2.68 -10.09
N SER A 51 -7.02 -3.32 -10.67
CA SER A 51 -6.74 -4.74 -10.49
C SER A 51 -6.39 -5.06 -9.04
N VAL A 52 -5.48 -4.27 -8.44
CA VAL A 52 -5.07 -4.43 -7.04
C VAL A 52 -6.24 -4.14 -6.10
N ALA A 53 -7.04 -3.10 -6.38
CA ALA A 53 -8.21 -2.76 -5.60
C ALA A 53 -9.21 -3.94 -5.54
N LYS A 54 -9.51 -4.56 -6.66
CA LYS A 54 -10.39 -5.76 -6.73
C LYS A 54 -9.83 -6.93 -5.92
N ILE A 55 -8.55 -7.25 -6.12
CA ILE A 55 -7.88 -8.37 -5.42
C ILE A 55 -7.96 -8.18 -3.89
N LEU A 56 -7.64 -6.98 -3.41
CA LEU A 56 -7.60 -6.73 -1.98
C LEU A 56 -8.99 -6.62 -1.36
N VAL A 57 -9.94 -5.99 -2.03
CA VAL A 57 -11.33 -5.92 -1.56
C VAL A 57 -11.95 -7.31 -1.51
N ASP A 58 -11.72 -8.16 -2.51
CA ASP A 58 -12.22 -9.55 -2.52
C ASP A 58 -11.58 -10.42 -1.42
N ALA A 59 -10.35 -10.11 -1.01
CA ALA A 59 -9.72 -10.79 0.12
C ALA A 59 -10.46 -10.56 1.45
N PHE A 60 -11.25 -9.47 1.55
CA PHE A 60 -12.08 -9.12 2.70
C PHE A 60 -13.59 -9.30 2.43
N ALA A 61 -13.96 -10.14 1.46
CA ALA A 61 -15.35 -10.34 1.06
C ALA A 61 -16.27 -10.77 2.22
N THR A 62 -15.77 -11.61 3.12
CA THR A 62 -16.53 -12.08 4.30
C THR A 62 -16.81 -10.94 5.26
N GLN A 63 -15.81 -10.14 5.57
CA GLN A 63 -15.88 -8.99 6.48
C GLN A 63 -16.79 -7.89 5.92
N LEU A 64 -16.63 -7.58 4.64
CA LEU A 64 -17.47 -6.58 3.96
C LEU A 64 -18.94 -7.01 3.90
N LYS A 65 -19.24 -8.29 3.65
CA LYS A 65 -20.59 -8.84 3.70
C LYS A 65 -21.20 -8.82 5.10
N ALA A 66 -20.36 -8.94 6.14
CA ALA A 66 -20.80 -8.81 7.54
C ALA A 66 -21.11 -7.35 7.93
N GLY A 67 -20.74 -6.38 7.08
CA GLY A 67 -20.93 -4.95 7.35
C GLY A 67 -19.75 -4.31 8.10
N ASP A 68 -18.62 -5.00 8.21
CA ASP A 68 -17.41 -4.49 8.84
C ASP A 68 -16.70 -3.48 7.90
N ALA A 69 -15.82 -2.69 8.48
CA ALA A 69 -14.94 -1.79 7.76
C ALA A 69 -13.57 -2.46 7.49
N VAL A 70 -12.87 -1.98 6.46
CA VAL A 70 -11.49 -2.40 6.15
C VAL A 70 -10.64 -1.14 5.92
N ALA A 71 -9.44 -1.10 6.49
CA ALA A 71 -8.47 -0.04 6.19
C ALA A 71 -7.12 -0.63 5.79
N PHE A 72 -6.54 -0.02 4.77
CA PHE A 72 -5.24 -0.40 4.23
C PHE A 72 -4.21 0.67 4.57
N MET A 73 -3.08 0.27 5.16
CA MET A 73 -1.98 1.15 5.53
C MET A 73 -0.83 1.03 4.54
N GLY A 74 -0.62 2.04 3.71
CA GLY A 74 0.54 2.19 2.85
C GLY A 74 1.71 2.86 3.56
N HIS A 75 2.89 2.87 2.92
CA HIS A 75 4.04 3.59 3.44
C HIS A 75 3.84 5.11 3.24
N GLY A 76 3.70 5.55 2.01
CA GLY A 76 3.67 6.97 1.68
C GLY A 76 5.07 7.55 1.46
N ASN A 77 5.12 8.81 1.05
CA ASN A 77 6.35 9.60 1.00
C ASN A 77 6.11 10.94 1.69
N PRO A 78 7.00 11.34 2.61
CA PRO A 78 6.85 12.62 3.32
C PRO A 78 7.22 13.83 2.46
N VAL A 79 7.95 13.62 1.37
CA VAL A 79 8.50 14.70 0.53
C VAL A 79 7.52 15.04 -0.59
N SER A 80 7.20 16.34 -0.75
CA SER A 80 6.24 16.84 -1.75
C SER A 80 6.62 16.55 -3.20
N ASP A 81 7.91 16.35 -3.50
CA ASP A 81 8.37 15.96 -4.83
C ASP A 81 7.76 14.64 -5.32
N TYR A 82 7.23 13.84 -4.41
CA TYR A 82 6.58 12.55 -4.66
C TYR A 82 5.05 12.58 -4.51
N ASP A 83 4.42 13.74 -4.41
CA ASP A 83 2.95 13.86 -4.27
C ASP A 83 2.21 13.20 -5.44
N ARG A 84 2.79 13.22 -6.65
CA ARG A 84 2.23 12.52 -7.80
C ARG A 84 2.21 10.99 -7.61
N ALA A 85 3.23 10.44 -6.96
CA ALA A 85 3.28 9.02 -6.61
C ALA A 85 2.32 8.70 -5.45
N ASN A 86 2.26 9.59 -4.45
CA ASN A 86 1.33 9.50 -3.32
C ASN A 86 -0.14 9.52 -3.76
N ALA A 87 -0.49 10.25 -4.84
CA ALA A 87 -1.85 10.28 -5.40
C ALA A 87 -2.35 8.88 -5.81
N SER A 88 -1.47 7.89 -5.95
CA SER A 88 -1.88 6.49 -6.17
C SER A 88 -2.65 5.91 -4.98
N TYR A 89 -2.39 6.38 -3.76
CA TYR A 89 -3.15 5.97 -2.57
C TYR A 89 -4.59 6.52 -2.57
N GLU A 90 -4.77 7.76 -2.99
CA GLU A 90 -6.12 8.35 -3.16
C GLU A 90 -6.90 7.63 -4.26
N LYS A 91 -6.24 7.33 -5.38
CA LYS A 91 -6.85 6.61 -6.50
C LYS A 91 -7.27 5.19 -6.11
N ILE A 92 -6.40 4.45 -5.42
CA ILE A 92 -6.74 3.08 -5.02
C ILE A 92 -7.84 3.06 -3.95
N GLU A 93 -7.87 4.01 -3.01
CA GLU A 93 -8.98 4.15 -2.06
C GLU A 93 -10.31 4.34 -2.79
N LYS A 94 -10.34 5.26 -3.76
CA LYS A 94 -11.54 5.52 -4.57
C LYS A 94 -11.98 4.26 -5.35
N ALA A 95 -11.05 3.55 -5.96
CA ALA A 95 -11.32 2.32 -6.70
C ALA A 95 -11.86 1.21 -5.77
N MET A 96 -11.24 1.03 -4.59
CA MET A 96 -11.67 0.07 -3.58
C MET A 96 -13.08 0.36 -3.08
N LYS A 97 -13.39 1.61 -2.73
CA LYS A 97 -14.73 2.03 -2.29
C LYS A 97 -15.79 1.76 -3.36
N ALA A 98 -15.52 2.14 -4.60
CA ALA A 98 -16.44 1.94 -5.71
C ALA A 98 -16.71 0.44 -5.98
N TYR A 99 -15.66 -0.37 -5.98
CA TYR A 99 -15.77 -1.81 -6.18
C TYR A 99 -16.50 -2.50 -5.02
N ALA A 100 -16.14 -2.18 -3.78
CA ALA A 100 -16.76 -2.73 -2.58
C ALA A 100 -18.25 -2.35 -2.50
N LYS A 101 -18.60 -1.10 -2.83
CA LYS A 101 -19.99 -0.64 -2.89
C LYS A 101 -20.81 -1.44 -3.90
N THR A 102 -20.29 -1.64 -5.09
CA THR A 102 -20.99 -2.34 -6.17
C THR A 102 -21.11 -3.83 -5.88
N THR A 103 -20.05 -4.45 -5.33
CA THR A 103 -19.97 -5.91 -5.18
C THR A 103 -20.55 -6.40 -3.85
N TYR A 104 -20.36 -5.64 -2.78
CA TYR A 104 -20.72 -6.05 -1.41
C TYR A 104 -21.74 -5.13 -0.74
N ASN A 105 -22.19 -4.08 -1.44
CA ASN A 105 -23.05 -3.01 -0.90
C ASN A 105 -22.48 -2.37 0.38
N ASN A 106 -21.17 -2.30 0.47
CA ASN A 106 -20.43 -1.78 1.61
C ASN A 106 -19.21 -0.99 1.10
N ASP A 107 -19.18 0.32 1.32
CA ASP A 107 -18.11 1.24 0.92
C ASP A 107 -17.23 1.69 2.10
N ASN A 108 -17.32 1.02 3.25
CA ASN A 108 -16.47 1.29 4.40
C ASN A 108 -15.06 0.69 4.20
N VAL A 109 -14.41 1.14 3.15
CA VAL A 109 -13.03 0.79 2.81
C VAL A 109 -12.20 2.05 2.79
N TYR A 110 -11.08 2.05 3.47
CA TYR A 110 -10.24 3.22 3.68
C TYR A 110 -8.79 2.91 3.33
N VAL A 111 -8.05 3.93 2.90
CA VAL A 111 -6.60 3.87 2.71
C VAL A 111 -5.98 5.05 3.44
N GLY A 112 -4.90 4.78 4.14
CA GLY A 112 -4.04 5.81 4.70
C GLY A 112 -2.59 5.37 4.62
N THR A 113 -1.68 6.17 5.14
CA THR A 113 -0.24 5.93 5.05
C THR A 113 0.48 6.26 6.35
N VAL A 114 1.71 5.77 6.48
CA VAL A 114 2.58 6.14 7.60
C VAL A 114 3.15 7.53 7.40
N ASP A 115 3.65 7.87 6.18
CA ASP A 115 4.48 9.05 5.94
C ASP A 115 3.88 10.12 5.01
N TYR A 116 2.82 9.84 4.26
CA TYR A 116 2.20 10.87 3.42
C TYR A 116 1.29 11.79 4.26
N PRO A 117 1.66 13.06 4.47
CA PRO A 117 0.97 13.94 5.42
C PRO A 117 -0.53 14.15 5.18
N ALA A 118 -0.97 14.03 3.92
CA ALA A 118 -2.39 14.19 3.58
C ALA A 118 -3.24 12.96 3.92
N MET A 119 -2.62 11.79 4.17
CA MET A 119 -3.33 10.52 4.39
C MET A 119 -2.79 9.74 5.60
N LEU A 120 -2.36 10.41 6.66
CA LEU A 120 -1.97 9.78 7.92
C LEU A 120 -3.18 9.11 8.61
N VAL A 121 -2.95 8.46 9.73
CA VAL A 121 -4.01 7.77 10.50
C VAL A 121 -5.21 8.68 10.81
N ASP A 122 -4.99 9.95 11.08
CA ASP A 122 -6.03 10.94 11.32
C ASP A 122 -6.99 11.11 10.13
N TYR A 123 -6.49 11.00 8.91
CA TYR A 123 -7.33 11.00 7.72
C TYR A 123 -8.31 9.83 7.74
N VAL A 124 -7.86 8.63 8.11
CA VAL A 124 -8.73 7.45 8.26
C VAL A 124 -9.70 7.63 9.41
N ILE A 125 -9.24 8.09 10.57
CA ILE A 125 -10.08 8.33 11.75
C ILE A 125 -11.19 9.34 11.44
N ASN A 126 -10.90 10.43 10.73
CA ASN A 126 -11.89 11.42 10.34
C ASN A 126 -12.98 10.84 9.43
N GLN A 127 -12.63 9.93 8.53
CA GLN A 127 -13.62 9.20 7.72
C GLN A 127 -14.44 8.22 8.57
N LEU A 128 -13.82 7.54 9.53
CA LEU A 128 -14.50 6.60 10.43
C LEU A 128 -15.54 7.30 11.31
N LYS A 129 -15.33 8.56 11.69
CA LYS A 129 -16.31 9.38 12.45
C LYS A 129 -17.62 9.57 11.69
N THR A 130 -17.58 9.59 10.37
CA THR A 130 -18.76 9.74 9.49
C THR A 130 -19.20 8.44 8.82
N SER A 131 -18.57 7.34 9.17
CA SER A 131 -18.80 6.01 8.58
C SER A 131 -20.21 5.49 8.82
N THR A 132 -20.75 4.80 7.84
CA THR A 132 -22.03 4.08 7.93
C THR A 132 -21.90 2.67 8.51
N CYS A 133 -20.69 2.24 8.88
CA CYS A 133 -20.41 0.93 9.47
C CYS A 133 -21.09 0.77 10.83
N LYS A 134 -22.09 -0.14 10.89
CA LYS A 134 -22.89 -0.37 12.10
C LYS A 134 -22.22 -1.30 13.10
N THR A 135 -21.34 -2.17 12.64
CA THR A 135 -20.65 -3.16 13.47
C THR A 135 -19.59 -2.51 14.37
N LYS A 136 -19.10 -1.32 13.98
CA LYS A 136 -17.95 -0.68 14.62
C LYS A 136 -16.74 -1.61 14.72
N LYS A 137 -16.62 -2.54 13.78
CA LYS A 137 -15.48 -3.42 13.62
C LYS A 137 -14.71 -3.05 12.37
N ILE A 138 -13.40 -2.94 12.49
CA ILE A 138 -12.49 -2.60 11.38
C ILE A 138 -11.34 -3.60 11.30
N HIS A 139 -11.00 -3.97 10.07
CA HIS A 139 -9.88 -4.84 9.73
C HIS A 139 -8.76 -4.00 9.14
N LEU A 140 -7.57 -4.03 9.75
CA LEU A 140 -6.38 -3.34 9.25
C LEU A 140 -5.50 -4.30 8.47
N HIS A 141 -4.98 -3.85 7.33
CA HIS A 141 -4.11 -4.62 6.46
C HIS A 141 -3.01 -3.72 5.86
N PRO A 142 -1.74 -4.15 5.82
CA PRO A 142 -0.70 -3.35 5.20
C PRO A 142 -0.85 -3.33 3.66
N LEU A 143 -0.83 -2.14 3.07
CA LEU A 143 -0.69 -1.92 1.62
C LEU A 143 0.80 -1.82 1.27
N MET A 144 1.56 -2.83 1.67
CA MET A 144 3.01 -2.94 1.54
C MET A 144 3.37 -4.32 1.01
N SER A 145 4.48 -4.44 0.31
CA SER A 145 4.92 -5.70 -0.30
C SER A 145 5.13 -6.82 0.71
N ILE A 146 5.62 -6.48 1.89
CA ILE A 146 5.79 -7.39 3.03
C ILE A 146 5.16 -6.76 4.29
N ALA A 147 4.66 -7.60 5.18
CA ALA A 147 4.21 -7.19 6.50
C ALA A 147 5.43 -7.11 7.44
N GLY A 148 6.22 -6.06 7.27
CA GLY A 148 7.47 -5.81 8.00
C GLY A 148 7.25 -4.96 9.26
N ASP A 149 8.24 -4.11 9.55
CA ASP A 149 8.30 -3.27 10.75
C ASP A 149 7.07 -2.37 10.91
N HIS A 150 6.75 -1.58 9.89
CA HIS A 150 5.55 -0.72 9.91
C HIS A 150 4.24 -1.49 10.17
N ALA A 151 4.09 -2.69 9.61
CA ALA A 151 2.89 -3.49 9.85
C ALA A 151 2.82 -4.01 11.29
N ASN A 152 3.96 -4.35 11.88
CA ASN A 152 4.03 -4.85 13.25
C ASN A 152 3.93 -3.72 14.28
N ASN A 153 4.65 -2.62 14.09
CA ASN A 153 4.76 -1.53 15.05
C ASN A 153 3.69 -0.46 14.80
N ASP A 154 3.73 0.23 13.64
CA ASP A 154 2.87 1.39 13.40
C ASP A 154 1.40 1.00 13.17
N MET A 155 1.14 -0.19 12.60
CA MET A 155 -0.24 -0.62 12.38
C MET A 155 -0.82 -1.42 13.54
N SER A 156 -0.11 -2.43 14.05
CA SER A 156 -0.72 -3.49 14.86
C SER A 156 -0.23 -3.60 16.30
N SER A 157 0.81 -2.88 16.72
CA SER A 157 1.29 -2.94 18.09
C SER A 157 0.18 -2.62 19.09
N THR A 158 0.23 -3.29 20.23
CA THR A 158 -0.62 -3.00 21.40
C THR A 158 0.13 -2.17 22.44
N ASP A 159 1.38 -1.82 22.19
CA ASP A 159 2.22 -1.11 23.12
C ASP A 159 1.70 0.31 23.33
N THR A 160 1.67 0.72 24.57
CA THR A 160 1.27 2.06 25.03
C THR A 160 2.40 2.76 25.77
N GLU A 161 3.55 2.12 25.86
CA GLU A 161 4.74 2.61 26.55
C GLU A 161 5.98 2.31 25.72
N GLU A 162 6.96 3.21 25.77
CA GLU A 162 8.29 3.05 25.21
C GLU A 162 9.31 3.50 26.25
N ASP A 163 10.36 2.70 26.47
CA ASP A 163 11.40 2.94 27.50
C ASP A 163 10.82 3.23 28.89
N GLY A 164 9.71 2.58 29.26
CA GLY A 164 9.02 2.74 30.54
C GLY A 164 8.26 4.07 30.67
N LYS A 165 8.02 4.78 29.57
CA LYS A 165 7.20 6.00 29.54
C LYS A 165 5.97 5.77 28.69
N LYS A 166 4.83 6.23 29.19
CA LYS A 166 3.57 6.16 28.46
C LYS A 166 3.64 7.04 27.22
N LEU A 167 3.36 6.44 26.05
CA LEU A 167 3.26 7.15 24.78
C LEU A 167 1.96 7.96 24.71
N PRO A 168 2.00 9.21 24.22
CA PRO A 168 0.81 9.90 23.77
C PRO A 168 0.03 9.07 22.75
N LEU A 169 -1.29 9.24 22.67
CA LEU A 169 -2.12 8.43 21.78
C LEU A 169 -1.71 8.56 20.32
N GLU A 170 -1.33 9.76 19.89
CA GLU A 170 -0.89 10.09 18.53
C GLU A 170 0.42 9.42 18.12
N GLU A 171 1.22 8.97 19.08
CA GLU A 171 2.47 8.24 18.85
C GLU A 171 2.28 6.71 18.92
N GLN A 172 1.08 6.25 19.29
CA GLN A 172 0.76 4.83 19.32
C GLN A 172 0.35 4.31 17.94
N SER A 173 0.24 2.99 17.83
CA SER A 173 -0.16 2.34 16.58
C SER A 173 -1.55 2.76 16.08
N TRP A 174 -1.82 2.57 14.79
CA TRP A 174 -3.15 2.74 14.20
C TRP A 174 -4.22 1.96 14.97
N ARG A 175 -3.88 0.73 15.39
CA ARG A 175 -4.76 -0.11 16.19
C ARG A 175 -5.22 0.62 17.45
N ASN A 176 -4.30 1.17 18.23
CA ASN A 176 -4.59 1.84 19.49
C ASN A 176 -5.37 3.14 19.25
N GLN A 177 -4.96 3.94 18.28
CA GLN A 177 -5.63 5.19 17.94
C GLN A 177 -7.08 4.97 17.47
N ILE A 178 -7.31 4.01 16.58
CA ILE A 178 -8.65 3.67 16.07
C ILE A 178 -9.51 3.02 17.16
N ALA A 179 -8.92 2.19 18.03
CA ALA A 179 -9.63 1.61 19.17
C ALA A 179 -10.10 2.68 20.17
N ALA A 180 -9.32 3.74 20.37
CA ALA A 180 -9.71 4.88 21.21
C ALA A 180 -10.95 5.62 20.70
N GLU A 181 -11.24 5.56 19.40
CA GLU A 181 -12.47 6.07 18.77
C GLU A 181 -13.68 5.11 18.88
N GLY A 182 -13.56 4.05 19.69
CA GLY A 182 -14.65 3.10 19.97
C GLY A 182 -14.83 2.01 18.91
N TRP A 183 -13.78 1.71 18.14
CA TRP A 183 -13.79 0.61 17.17
C TRP A 183 -13.16 -0.66 17.73
N THR A 184 -13.71 -1.81 17.36
CA THR A 184 -13.04 -3.09 17.54
C THR A 184 -12.10 -3.31 16.37
N VAL A 185 -10.80 -3.43 16.63
CA VAL A 185 -9.75 -3.50 15.60
C VAL A 185 -9.19 -4.92 15.51
N GLU A 186 -9.15 -5.46 14.30
CA GLU A 186 -8.49 -6.71 13.96
C GLU A 186 -7.40 -6.45 12.91
N CYS A 187 -6.17 -6.88 13.15
CA CYS A 187 -5.03 -6.66 12.27
C CYS A 187 -4.68 -7.94 11.51
N HIS A 188 -4.44 -7.80 10.19
CA HIS A 188 -4.06 -8.87 9.28
C HIS A 188 -2.65 -8.63 8.79
N LEU A 189 -1.67 -9.30 9.38
CA LEU A 189 -0.24 -9.18 9.04
C LEU A 189 0.12 -10.03 7.82
N LYS A 190 -0.34 -9.59 6.66
CA LYS A 190 -0.10 -10.25 5.38
C LYS A 190 0.38 -9.21 4.35
N GLY A 191 1.56 -9.44 3.76
CA GLY A 191 2.08 -8.56 2.72
C GLY A 191 1.41 -8.78 1.36
N LEU A 192 1.55 -7.81 0.45
CA LEU A 192 1.03 -7.93 -0.92
C LEU A 192 1.70 -9.06 -1.70
N GLY A 193 2.97 -9.38 -1.36
CA GLY A 193 3.71 -10.52 -1.92
C GLY A 193 3.11 -11.89 -1.61
N ASP A 194 2.24 -11.98 -0.59
CA ASP A 194 1.52 -13.20 -0.24
C ASP A 194 0.26 -13.45 -1.08
N TYR A 195 -0.04 -12.53 -2.02
CA TYR A 195 -1.15 -12.65 -2.95
C TYR A 195 -0.67 -13.09 -4.34
N PRO A 196 -0.91 -14.35 -4.77
CA PRO A 196 -0.45 -14.82 -6.08
C PRO A 196 -0.95 -13.98 -7.26
N ALA A 197 -2.14 -13.36 -7.12
CA ALA A 197 -2.69 -12.49 -8.14
C ALA A 197 -1.90 -11.17 -8.26
N ILE A 198 -1.43 -10.60 -7.15
CA ILE A 198 -0.58 -9.41 -7.16
C ILE A 198 0.81 -9.75 -7.70
N ASN A 199 1.38 -10.89 -7.34
CA ASN A 199 2.67 -11.35 -7.88
C ASN A 199 2.65 -11.46 -9.40
N LYS A 200 1.50 -11.85 -10.01
CA LYS A 200 1.35 -11.87 -11.46
C LYS A 200 1.44 -10.47 -12.10
N LEU A 201 1.00 -9.42 -11.42
CA LEU A 201 1.14 -8.04 -11.90
C LEU A 201 2.60 -7.61 -11.90
N TRP A 202 3.35 -7.84 -10.82
CA TRP A 202 4.79 -7.57 -10.80
C TRP A 202 5.56 -8.36 -11.87
N ILE A 203 5.20 -9.65 -12.07
CA ILE A 203 5.81 -10.46 -13.14
C ILE A 203 5.46 -9.89 -14.53
N LYS A 204 4.24 -9.38 -14.73
CA LYS A 204 3.84 -8.71 -15.96
C LYS A 204 4.72 -7.47 -16.21
N HIS A 205 4.88 -6.60 -15.21
CA HIS A 205 5.73 -5.40 -15.31
C HIS A 205 7.18 -5.75 -15.69
N LEU A 206 7.75 -6.81 -15.11
CA LEU A 206 9.07 -7.27 -15.48
C LEU A 206 9.14 -7.73 -16.95
N LYS A 207 8.14 -8.50 -17.40
CA LYS A 207 8.08 -8.98 -18.78
C LYS A 207 7.94 -7.83 -19.76
N ASP A 208 7.12 -6.82 -19.43
CA ASP A 208 6.92 -5.63 -20.26
C ASP A 208 8.22 -4.82 -20.36
N ALA A 209 8.95 -4.64 -19.24
CA ALA A 209 10.26 -3.99 -19.26
C ALA A 209 11.30 -4.73 -20.12
N ILE A 210 11.34 -6.07 -20.04
CA ILE A 210 12.23 -6.88 -20.88
C ILE A 210 11.87 -6.77 -22.36
N LYS A 211 10.58 -6.74 -22.67
CA LYS A 211 10.10 -6.61 -24.05
C LYS A 211 10.52 -5.26 -24.63
N SER A 212 10.23 -4.15 -23.92
CA SER A 212 10.60 -2.80 -24.37
C SER A 212 12.12 -2.67 -24.62
N ALA A 213 12.95 -3.22 -23.74
CA ALA A 213 14.41 -3.18 -23.89
C ALA A 213 14.97 -4.00 -25.05
N LYS A 214 14.17 -4.85 -25.69
CA LYS A 214 14.57 -5.60 -26.89
C LYS A 214 14.16 -4.92 -28.19
N GLU A 215 13.21 -4.00 -28.09
CA GLU A 215 12.68 -3.22 -29.22
C GLU A 215 13.48 -1.94 -29.46
N ASP A 216 14.27 -1.49 -28.46
CA ASP A 216 15.25 -0.38 -28.53
C ASP A 216 16.66 -0.88 -28.90
#